data_9a43627ce3c195289ad5856ca61477c4
#
_entry.id   9a43627ce3c195289ad5856ca61477c4
#
_cell.length_a   1.000
_cell.length_b   1.000
_cell.length_c   1.000
_cell.angle_alpha   90.00
_cell.angle_beta   90.00
_cell.angle_gamma   90.00
#
_symmetry.space_group_name_H-M   'P 1'
#
loop_
_entity.id
_entity.type
_entity.pdbx_description
1 polymer ?
#
loop_
_entity_poly.entity_id
_entity_poly.type
_entity_poly.pdbx_seq_one_letter_code
_entity_poly.pdbx_strand_id
1 'polypeptide(L)'
;GVFRRQRQMCIRDSLLPVEITDKQISNIKRTLPELPDSKKERLINQYSIKNDDAEILSSSSQLSEYFEKASKDMSSAYQLLANFILSEVVGLCNKHNLDISEAKVNAKDVAKLNNYINDEKISIKQAKDVLNESWESNKRVDDIIKSKNIEQISNPDLLYDEAKKILEKHPKEVQDYKNGKDKLMGFF
;
A
#
# COMPACT_ATOMS: atom_id res chain seq x y z
N GLY A 1 33.37 43.77 -13.53
CA GLY A 1 31.98 43.34 -13.85
C GLY A 1 31.67 43.42 -15.35
N VAL A 2 32.15 44.39 -16.08
CA VAL A 2 31.86 44.62 -17.49
C VAL A 2 32.42 43.51 -18.39
N PHE A 3 33.65 43.09 -18.16
CA PHE A 3 34.32 42.05 -18.96
C PHE A 3 33.68 40.65 -18.83
N ARG A 4 33.05 40.37 -17.70
CA ARG A 4 32.34 39.10 -17.50
C ARG A 4 31.02 39.07 -18.26
N ARG A 5 30.29 40.19 -18.36
CA ARG A 5 29.08 40.35 -19.16
C ARG A 5 29.35 40.25 -20.66
N GLN A 6 30.42 40.89 -21.14
CA GLN A 6 30.82 40.82 -22.57
C GLN A 6 31.19 39.39 -22.98
N ARG A 7 31.91 38.64 -22.12
CA ARG A 7 32.26 37.26 -22.40
C ARG A 7 31.03 36.34 -22.48
N GLN A 8 30.02 36.56 -21.64
CA GLN A 8 28.74 35.83 -21.72
C GLN A 8 27.93 36.17 -22.98
N MET A 9 27.92 37.41 -23.41
CA MET A 9 27.27 37.81 -24.67
C MET A 9 27.96 37.16 -25.88
N CYS A 10 29.30 37.20 -25.95
CA CYS A 10 30.03 36.58 -27.05
C CYS A 10 29.81 35.04 -27.14
N ILE A 11 29.76 34.36 -26.02
CA ILE A 11 29.47 32.93 -26.02
C ILE A 11 28.06 32.65 -26.54
N ARG A 12 27.06 33.43 -26.12
CA ARG A 12 25.66 33.25 -26.57
C ARG A 12 25.51 33.53 -28.06
N ASP A 13 26.13 34.60 -28.57
CA ASP A 13 25.95 35.06 -29.96
C ASP A 13 26.79 34.28 -30.97
N SER A 14 27.83 33.56 -30.51
CA SER A 14 28.66 32.68 -31.32
C SER A 14 28.25 31.22 -31.35
N LEU A 15 27.25 30.82 -30.52
CA LEU A 15 26.69 29.48 -30.58
C LEU A 15 25.80 29.34 -31.81
N LEU A 16 25.99 28.25 -32.56
CA LEU A 16 25.10 27.90 -33.64
C LEU A 16 23.66 27.68 -33.13
N PRO A 17 22.64 28.13 -33.88
CA PRO A 17 21.26 27.86 -33.48
C PRO A 17 21.05 26.37 -33.39
N VAL A 18 20.42 25.93 -32.28
CA VAL A 18 20.05 24.53 -32.09
C VAL A 18 18.81 24.25 -32.94
N GLU A 19 19.01 23.52 -34.03
CA GLU A 19 17.89 23.06 -34.87
C GLU A 19 17.34 21.75 -34.30
N ILE A 20 16.09 21.81 -33.84
CA ILE A 20 15.38 20.63 -33.34
C ILE A 20 14.54 20.10 -34.52
N THR A 21 14.90 18.92 -34.99
CA THR A 21 14.19 18.25 -36.06
C THR A 21 12.96 17.51 -35.55
N ASP A 22 11.91 17.38 -36.39
CA ASP A 22 10.70 16.60 -36.10
C ASP A 22 11.04 15.14 -35.72
N LYS A 23 12.11 14.61 -36.31
CA LYS A 23 12.62 13.27 -36.03
C LYS A 23 13.13 13.14 -34.58
N GLN A 24 13.83 14.17 -34.07
CA GLN A 24 14.27 14.22 -32.69
C GLN A 24 13.09 14.34 -31.73
N ILE A 25 12.11 15.19 -32.06
CA ILE A 25 10.87 15.33 -31.28
C ILE A 25 10.12 13.98 -31.22
N SER A 26 9.98 13.31 -32.36
CA SER A 26 9.31 12.01 -32.42
C SER A 26 10.02 10.93 -31.62
N ASN A 27 11.36 10.92 -31.66
CA ASN A 27 12.15 9.97 -30.86
C ASN A 27 12.00 10.24 -29.36
N ILE A 28 12.04 11.50 -28.92
CA ILE A 28 11.86 11.88 -27.53
C ILE A 28 10.45 11.49 -27.07
N LYS A 29 9.41 11.80 -27.85
CA LYS A 29 8.03 11.40 -27.52
C LYS A 29 7.87 9.89 -27.34
N ARG A 30 8.60 9.07 -28.09
CA ARG A 30 8.59 7.60 -27.98
C ARG A 30 9.32 7.08 -26.75
N THR A 31 10.30 7.82 -26.26
CA THR A 31 11.11 7.44 -25.08
C THR A 31 10.64 8.10 -23.79
N LEU A 32 9.71 9.04 -23.87
CA LEU A 32 9.12 9.66 -22.69
C LEU A 32 8.40 8.59 -21.84
N PRO A 33 8.68 8.52 -20.53
CA PRO A 33 7.88 7.72 -19.64
C PRO A 33 6.43 8.24 -19.58
N GLU A 34 5.53 7.41 -19.15
CA GLU A 34 4.13 7.81 -18.95
C GLU A 34 4.04 9.02 -18.02
N LEU A 35 3.33 10.06 -18.44
CA LEU A 35 3.15 11.29 -17.66
C LEU A 35 2.26 11.02 -16.45
N PRO A 36 2.45 11.75 -15.32
CA PRO A 36 1.68 11.55 -14.09
C PRO A 36 0.16 11.60 -14.30
N ASP A 37 -0.34 12.55 -15.10
CA ASP A 37 -1.78 12.69 -15.37
C ASP A 37 -2.34 11.48 -16.12
N SER A 38 -1.65 11.05 -17.19
CA SER A 38 -2.05 9.86 -17.96
C SER A 38 -1.97 8.59 -17.09
N LYS A 39 -0.96 8.50 -16.25
CA LYS A 39 -0.79 7.38 -15.29
C LYS A 39 -1.93 7.37 -14.28
N LYS A 40 -2.29 8.52 -13.71
CA LYS A 40 -3.41 8.68 -12.79
C LYS A 40 -4.72 8.17 -13.43
N GLU A 41 -5.05 8.66 -14.62
CA GLU A 41 -6.25 8.21 -15.34
C GLU A 41 -6.22 6.70 -15.61
N ARG A 42 -5.09 6.15 -16.01
CA ARG A 42 -4.92 4.73 -16.24
C ARG A 42 -5.12 3.93 -14.96
N LEU A 43 -4.54 4.35 -13.83
CA LEU A 43 -4.71 3.68 -12.54
C LEU A 43 -6.18 3.68 -12.09
N ILE A 44 -6.91 4.79 -12.27
CA ILE A 44 -8.34 4.86 -11.95
C ILE A 44 -9.13 3.89 -12.85
N ASN A 45 -8.91 3.93 -14.16
CA ASN A 45 -9.67 3.14 -15.11
C ASN A 45 -9.37 1.63 -15.01
N GLN A 46 -8.10 1.28 -14.79
CA GLN A 46 -7.65 -0.11 -14.77
C GLN A 46 -7.93 -0.81 -13.43
N TYR A 47 -7.74 -0.10 -12.32
CA TYR A 47 -7.81 -0.69 -10.98
C TYR A 47 -8.99 -0.19 -10.15
N SER A 48 -9.80 0.73 -10.68
CA SER A 48 -10.96 1.33 -10.00
C SER A 48 -10.62 1.91 -8.61
N ILE A 49 -9.45 2.56 -8.51
CA ILE A 49 -9.00 3.24 -7.29
C ILE A 49 -9.58 4.65 -7.23
N LYS A 50 -9.67 5.19 -6.02
CA LYS A 50 -10.11 6.58 -5.78
C LYS A 50 -9.14 7.57 -6.41
N ASN A 51 -9.67 8.71 -6.84
CA ASN A 51 -8.91 9.77 -7.49
C ASN A 51 -7.73 10.27 -6.65
N ASP A 52 -7.95 10.47 -5.34
CA ASP A 52 -6.93 10.98 -4.42
C ASP A 52 -5.78 9.98 -4.23
N ASP A 53 -6.10 8.68 -4.09
CA ASP A 53 -5.09 7.63 -3.98
C ASP A 53 -4.30 7.46 -5.28
N ALA A 54 -4.99 7.54 -6.43
CA ALA A 54 -4.34 7.48 -7.75
C ALA A 54 -3.39 8.67 -7.98
N GLU A 55 -3.74 9.86 -7.49
CA GLU A 55 -2.89 11.04 -7.55
C GLU A 55 -1.60 10.85 -6.75
N ILE A 56 -1.71 10.35 -5.52
CA ILE A 56 -0.53 10.06 -4.69
C ILE A 56 0.32 8.95 -5.33
N LEU A 57 -0.30 7.87 -5.84
CA LEU A 57 0.41 6.78 -6.50
C LEU A 57 1.12 7.24 -7.78
N SER A 58 0.54 8.18 -8.53
CA SER A 58 1.13 8.71 -9.78
C SER A 58 2.23 9.76 -9.54
N SER A 59 2.29 10.35 -8.34
CA SER A 59 3.27 11.39 -7.99
C SER A 59 4.71 10.87 -7.97
N SER A 60 4.93 9.58 -7.70
CA SER A 60 6.22 8.92 -7.70
C SER A 60 6.22 7.70 -8.65
N SER A 61 7.20 7.66 -9.55
CA SER A 61 7.37 6.51 -10.45
C SER A 61 7.62 5.21 -9.67
N GLN A 62 8.43 5.29 -8.62
CA GLN A 62 8.79 4.14 -7.77
C GLN A 62 7.57 3.61 -7.01
N LEU A 63 6.73 4.50 -6.48
CA LEU A 63 5.52 4.13 -5.75
C LEU A 63 4.50 3.47 -6.68
N SER A 64 4.31 4.02 -7.89
CA SER A 64 3.42 3.42 -8.88
C SER A 64 3.92 2.06 -9.36
N GLU A 65 5.23 1.89 -9.58
CA GLU A 65 5.82 0.60 -9.93
C GLU A 65 5.65 -0.44 -8.81
N TYR A 66 5.81 -0.02 -7.56
CA TYR A 66 5.60 -0.90 -6.41
C TYR A 66 4.14 -1.38 -6.35
N PHE A 67 3.18 -0.46 -6.51
CA PHE A 67 1.76 -0.79 -6.58
C PHE A 67 1.45 -1.72 -7.76
N GLU A 68 1.95 -1.44 -8.96
CA GLU A 68 1.72 -2.29 -10.13
C GLU A 68 2.38 -3.66 -10.02
N LYS A 69 3.53 -3.78 -9.35
CA LYS A 69 4.14 -5.07 -9.04
C LYS A 69 3.29 -5.88 -8.08
N ALA A 70 2.72 -5.23 -7.06
CA ALA A 70 1.81 -5.89 -6.11
C ALA A 70 0.49 -6.28 -6.78
N SER A 71 -0.09 -5.40 -7.61
CA SER A 71 -1.38 -5.65 -8.27
C SER A 71 -1.37 -6.85 -9.23
N LYS A 72 -0.22 -7.23 -9.78
CA LYS A 72 -0.10 -8.42 -10.65
C LYS A 72 -0.43 -9.73 -9.95
N ASP A 73 -0.18 -9.80 -8.67
CA ASP A 73 -0.43 -10.99 -7.84
C ASP A 73 -1.81 -10.94 -7.14
N MET A 74 -2.68 -9.99 -7.55
CA MET A 74 -4.04 -9.82 -7.05
C MET A 74 -5.09 -9.97 -8.16
N SER A 75 -6.25 -10.50 -7.79
CA SER A 75 -7.38 -10.66 -8.72
C SER A 75 -8.46 -9.58 -8.53
N SER A 76 -8.50 -8.95 -7.37
CA SER A 76 -9.53 -7.97 -6.97
C SER A 76 -9.02 -7.10 -5.80
N ALA A 77 -9.89 -6.22 -5.28
CA ALA A 77 -9.64 -5.41 -4.09
C ALA A 77 -8.42 -4.47 -4.20
N TYR A 78 -8.18 -3.91 -5.39
CA TYR A 78 -7.05 -2.99 -5.62
C TYR A 78 -7.12 -1.71 -4.78
N GLN A 79 -8.32 -1.25 -4.42
CA GLN A 79 -8.49 -0.12 -3.51
C GLN A 79 -7.96 -0.44 -2.10
N LEU A 80 -8.18 -1.67 -1.62
CA LEU A 80 -7.62 -2.11 -0.34
C LEU A 80 -6.09 -2.14 -0.38
N LEU A 81 -5.54 -2.65 -1.49
CA LEU A 81 -4.09 -2.65 -1.73
C LEU A 81 -3.51 -1.23 -1.74
N ALA A 82 -4.14 -0.30 -2.47
CA ALA A 82 -3.71 1.09 -2.52
C ALA A 82 -3.70 1.72 -1.12
N ASN A 83 -4.79 1.59 -0.37
CA ASN A 83 -4.88 2.08 1.00
C ASN A 83 -3.79 1.48 1.89
N PHE A 84 -3.55 0.17 1.80
CA PHE A 84 -2.56 -0.52 2.63
C PHE A 84 -1.12 -0.08 2.29
N ILE A 85 -0.80 0.09 1.02
CA ILE A 85 0.51 0.60 0.59
C ILE A 85 0.71 2.04 1.07
N LEU A 86 -0.27 2.91 0.84
CA LEU A 86 -0.16 4.34 1.16
C LEU A 86 -0.12 4.59 2.68
N SER A 87 -0.87 3.82 3.48
CA SER A 87 -0.89 4.00 4.93
C SER A 87 0.26 3.28 5.62
N GLU A 88 0.48 2.00 5.32
CA GLU A 88 1.37 1.16 6.11
C GLU A 88 2.78 1.11 5.53
N VAL A 89 2.93 0.78 4.24
CA VAL A 89 4.26 0.62 3.63
C VAL A 89 4.98 1.96 3.54
N VAL A 90 4.30 3.00 3.03
CA VAL A 90 4.86 4.36 2.96
C VAL A 90 5.10 4.92 4.37
N GLY A 91 4.20 4.62 5.33
CA GLY A 91 4.39 4.99 6.73
C GLY A 91 5.66 4.39 7.35
N LEU A 92 5.95 3.12 7.08
CA LEU A 92 7.20 2.46 7.51
C LEU A 92 8.44 3.03 6.82
N CYS A 93 8.36 3.27 5.51
CA CYS A 93 9.45 3.92 4.77
C CYS A 93 9.79 5.29 5.37
N ASN A 94 8.77 6.12 5.62
CA ASN A 94 8.95 7.45 6.21
C ASN A 94 9.53 7.37 7.64
N LYS A 95 9.07 6.42 8.46
CA LYS A 95 9.58 6.20 9.83
C LYS A 95 11.07 5.86 9.84
N HIS A 96 11.54 5.16 8.82
CA HIS A 96 12.94 4.74 8.70
C HIS A 96 13.77 5.62 7.76
N ASN A 97 13.22 6.72 7.22
CA ASN A 97 13.84 7.59 6.24
C ASN A 97 14.37 6.83 5.00
N LEU A 98 13.60 5.85 4.52
CA LEU A 98 13.89 5.04 3.35
C LEU A 98 12.97 5.43 2.19
N ASP A 99 13.45 5.30 0.97
CA ASP A 99 12.61 5.41 -0.22
C ASP A 99 11.80 4.11 -0.41
N ILE A 100 10.67 4.18 -1.11
CA ILE A 100 9.85 3.00 -1.41
C ILE A 100 10.59 1.94 -2.22
N SER A 101 11.59 2.34 -3.01
CA SER A 101 12.50 1.43 -3.73
C SER A 101 13.38 0.60 -2.80
N GLU A 102 13.62 1.08 -1.59
CA GLU A 102 14.43 0.45 -0.54
C GLU A 102 13.56 -0.26 0.51
N ALA A 103 12.25 -0.35 0.25
CA ALA A 103 11.33 -1.02 1.15
C ALA A 103 11.78 -2.47 1.41
N LYS A 104 11.93 -2.83 2.68
CA LYS A 104 12.38 -4.16 3.10
C LYS A 104 11.36 -5.25 2.78
N VAL A 105 10.09 -4.89 2.66
CA VAL A 105 9.02 -5.82 2.31
C VAL A 105 8.76 -5.78 0.80
N ASN A 106 8.75 -6.95 0.18
CA ASN A 106 8.53 -7.06 -1.25
C ASN A 106 7.05 -6.78 -1.61
N ALA A 107 6.82 -6.18 -2.77
CA ALA A 107 5.48 -5.93 -3.31
C ALA A 107 4.60 -7.20 -3.35
N LYS A 108 5.19 -8.37 -3.65
CA LYS A 108 4.50 -9.66 -3.65
C LYS A 108 4.00 -10.07 -2.25
N ASP A 109 4.77 -9.80 -1.22
CA ASP A 109 4.39 -10.16 0.15
C ASP A 109 3.27 -9.25 0.65
N VAL A 110 3.26 -7.97 0.24
CA VAL A 110 2.15 -7.05 0.49
C VAL A 110 0.88 -7.48 -0.25
N ALA A 111 1.01 -7.93 -1.51
CA ALA A 111 -0.13 -8.47 -2.26
C ALA A 111 -0.75 -9.69 -1.56
N LYS A 112 0.09 -10.61 -1.05
CA LYS A 112 -0.37 -11.78 -0.29
C LYS A 112 -1.12 -11.39 0.98
N LEU A 113 -0.59 -10.42 1.75
CA LEU A 113 -1.29 -9.90 2.93
C LEU A 113 -2.67 -9.38 2.58
N ASN A 114 -2.76 -8.61 1.50
CA ASN A 114 -4.04 -8.08 1.04
C ASN A 114 -4.99 -9.18 0.54
N ASN A 115 -4.48 -10.24 -0.13
CA ASN A 115 -5.29 -11.40 -0.49
C ASN A 115 -5.83 -12.10 0.76
N TYR A 116 -5.01 -12.30 1.81
CA TYR A 116 -5.47 -12.88 3.08
C TYR A 116 -6.52 -12.01 3.78
N ILE A 117 -6.42 -10.68 3.71
CA ILE A 117 -7.44 -9.77 4.23
C ILE A 117 -8.73 -9.90 3.41
N ASN A 118 -8.62 -9.90 2.07
CA ASN A 118 -9.76 -10.01 1.16
C ASN A 118 -10.50 -11.35 1.30
N ASP A 119 -9.74 -12.43 1.58
CA ASP A 119 -10.27 -13.77 1.85
C ASP A 119 -10.77 -13.94 3.30
N GLU A 120 -10.78 -12.87 4.09
CA GLU A 120 -11.18 -12.86 5.52
C GLU A 120 -10.40 -13.84 6.40
N LYS A 121 -9.20 -14.26 5.97
CA LYS A 121 -8.32 -15.16 6.73
C LYS A 121 -7.60 -14.47 7.87
N ILE A 122 -7.31 -13.18 7.69
CA ILE A 122 -6.65 -12.32 8.70
C ILE A 122 -7.35 -10.97 8.77
N SER A 123 -7.35 -10.36 9.95
CA SER A 123 -7.82 -8.99 10.12
C SER A 123 -6.79 -7.98 9.63
N ILE A 124 -7.24 -6.75 9.31
CA ILE A 124 -6.35 -5.64 8.94
C ILE A 124 -5.30 -5.38 10.03
N LYS A 125 -5.68 -5.49 11.32
CA LYS A 125 -4.76 -5.32 12.44
C LYS A 125 -3.66 -6.38 12.43
N GLN A 126 -4.03 -7.64 12.29
CA GLN A 126 -3.06 -8.75 12.18
C GLN A 126 -2.14 -8.59 10.97
N ALA A 127 -2.66 -8.13 9.84
CA ALA A 127 -1.86 -7.86 8.65
C ALA A 127 -0.80 -6.76 8.91
N LYS A 128 -1.16 -5.70 9.63
CA LYS A 128 -0.21 -4.65 10.05
C LYS A 128 0.87 -5.20 10.98
N ASP A 129 0.50 -6.03 11.95
CA ASP A 129 1.45 -6.64 12.88
C ASP A 129 2.42 -7.58 12.14
N VAL A 130 1.93 -8.36 11.18
CA VAL A 130 2.75 -9.22 10.32
C VAL A 130 3.68 -8.39 9.42
N LEU A 131 3.18 -7.29 8.85
CA LEU A 131 3.98 -6.38 8.03
C LEU A 131 5.14 -5.78 8.83
N ASN A 132 4.86 -5.27 10.05
CA ASN A 132 5.87 -4.71 10.94
C ASN A 132 6.94 -5.75 11.30
N GLU A 133 6.54 -6.97 11.65
CA GLU A 133 7.46 -8.04 11.97
C GLU A 133 8.30 -8.48 10.77
N SER A 134 7.70 -8.55 9.59
CA SER A 134 8.42 -8.82 8.34
C SER A 134 9.46 -7.73 8.04
N TRP A 135 9.12 -6.47 8.32
CA TRP A 135 10.01 -5.33 8.16
C TRP A 135 11.23 -5.40 9.10
N GLU A 136 11.02 -5.80 10.35
CA GLU A 136 12.09 -5.87 11.37
C GLU A 136 12.95 -7.13 11.23
N SER A 137 12.30 -8.27 10.95
CA SER A 137 12.98 -9.57 10.92
C SER A 137 13.51 -9.98 9.54
N ASN A 138 13.17 -9.27 8.47
CA ASN A 138 13.43 -9.65 7.06
C ASN A 138 12.88 -11.05 6.69
N LYS A 139 11.93 -11.59 7.47
CA LYS A 139 11.28 -12.86 7.18
C LYS A 139 10.14 -12.66 6.18
N ARG A 140 9.84 -13.69 5.42
CA ARG A 140 8.68 -13.68 4.53
C ARG A 140 7.38 -13.69 5.32
N VAL A 141 6.39 -13.01 4.79
CA VAL A 141 5.04 -12.93 5.36
C VAL A 141 4.44 -14.32 5.61
N ASP A 142 4.61 -15.25 4.67
CA ASP A 142 4.08 -16.62 4.79
C ASP A 142 4.66 -17.36 6.02
N ASP A 143 5.95 -17.17 6.31
CA ASP A 143 6.61 -17.82 7.42
C ASP A 143 6.13 -17.26 8.77
N ILE A 144 5.86 -15.95 8.82
CA ILE A 144 5.33 -15.28 10.02
C ILE A 144 3.89 -15.73 10.28
N ILE A 145 3.04 -15.76 9.26
CA ILE A 145 1.64 -16.20 9.39
C ILE A 145 1.58 -17.64 9.91
N LYS A 146 2.40 -18.54 9.34
CA LYS A 146 2.49 -19.93 9.78
C LYS A 146 3.01 -20.08 11.19
N SER A 147 4.04 -19.32 11.57
CA SER A 147 4.65 -19.41 12.90
C SER A 147 3.71 -18.92 14.01
N LYS A 148 2.84 -17.97 13.70
CA LYS A 148 1.89 -17.40 14.67
C LYS A 148 0.53 -18.08 14.67
N ASN A 149 0.29 -19.05 13.77
CA ASN A 149 -1.04 -19.65 13.57
C ASN A 149 -2.15 -18.58 13.46
N ILE A 150 -1.86 -17.50 12.71
CA ILE A 150 -2.79 -16.40 12.53
C ILE A 150 -3.82 -16.85 11.50
N GLU A 151 -4.85 -17.54 11.95
CA GLU A 151 -6.07 -17.79 11.17
C GLU A 151 -7.22 -17.14 11.91
N GLN A 152 -7.97 -16.33 11.21
CA GLN A 152 -9.23 -15.80 11.74
C GLN A 152 -10.22 -16.96 11.78
N ILE A 153 -10.77 -17.23 12.97
CA ILE A 153 -11.82 -18.24 13.13
C ILE A 153 -13.09 -17.64 12.52
N SER A 154 -13.28 -17.88 11.22
CA SER A 154 -14.50 -17.45 10.50
C SER A 154 -15.58 -18.50 10.53
N ASN A 155 -15.32 -19.66 11.17
CA ASN A 155 -16.32 -20.72 11.26
C ASN A 155 -17.39 -20.36 12.32
N PRO A 156 -18.64 -20.14 11.93
CA PRO A 156 -19.72 -19.75 12.85
C PRO A 156 -19.88 -20.75 14.01
N ASP A 157 -19.68 -22.03 13.75
CA ASP A 157 -19.85 -23.09 14.77
C ASP A 157 -18.76 -23.00 15.85
N LEU A 158 -17.50 -22.73 15.46
CA LEU A 158 -16.42 -22.55 16.41
C LEU A 158 -16.58 -21.26 17.23
N LEU A 159 -17.04 -20.17 16.59
CA LEU A 159 -17.35 -18.92 17.28
C LEU A 159 -18.50 -19.11 18.28
N TYR A 160 -19.51 -19.87 17.92
CA TYR A 160 -20.63 -20.19 18.81
C TYR A 160 -20.18 -21.01 20.04
N ASP A 161 -19.31 -22.01 19.82
CA ASP A 161 -18.77 -22.82 20.90
C ASP A 161 -17.86 -22.01 21.85
N GLU A 162 -17.04 -21.12 21.31
CA GLU A 162 -16.22 -20.21 22.13
C GLU A 162 -17.09 -19.22 22.92
N ALA A 163 -18.08 -18.60 22.27
CA ALA A 163 -19.05 -17.71 22.91
C ALA A 163 -19.78 -18.44 24.06
N LYS A 164 -20.21 -19.68 23.82
CA LYS A 164 -20.86 -20.50 24.84
C LYS A 164 -19.98 -20.79 26.04
N LYS A 165 -18.71 -21.12 25.82
CA LYS A 165 -17.72 -21.32 26.88
C LYS A 165 -17.51 -20.04 27.71
N ILE A 166 -17.50 -18.86 27.08
CA ILE A 166 -17.36 -17.58 27.77
C ILE A 166 -18.59 -17.31 28.62
N LEU A 167 -19.79 -17.53 28.10
CA LEU A 167 -21.04 -17.36 28.85
C LEU A 167 -21.13 -18.31 30.05
N GLU A 168 -20.67 -19.57 29.90
CA GLU A 168 -20.61 -20.56 30.97
C GLU A 168 -19.62 -20.19 32.09
N LYS A 169 -18.54 -19.49 31.76
CA LYS A 169 -17.54 -18.99 32.74
C LYS A 169 -18.05 -17.79 33.55
N HIS A 170 -19.00 -17.04 33.02
CA HIS A 170 -19.49 -15.78 33.60
C HIS A 170 -21.02 -15.80 33.87
N PRO A 171 -21.53 -16.75 34.68
CA PRO A 171 -22.96 -16.93 34.88
C PRO A 171 -23.65 -15.75 35.59
N LYS A 172 -22.90 -15.03 36.46
CA LYS A 172 -23.43 -13.86 37.16
C LYS A 172 -23.68 -12.68 36.20
N GLU A 173 -22.73 -12.40 35.34
CA GLU A 173 -22.77 -11.34 34.34
C GLU A 173 -23.89 -11.60 33.30
N VAL A 174 -24.05 -12.88 32.92
CA VAL A 174 -25.17 -13.33 32.04
C VAL A 174 -26.52 -13.09 32.70
N GLN A 175 -26.65 -13.37 34.01
CA GLN A 175 -27.89 -13.17 34.75
C GLN A 175 -28.20 -11.68 34.93
N ASP A 176 -27.19 -10.88 35.20
CA ASP A 176 -27.30 -9.43 35.30
C ASP A 176 -27.68 -8.79 33.94
N TYR A 177 -27.16 -9.29 32.84
CA TYR A 177 -27.59 -8.86 31.50
C TYR A 177 -29.07 -9.20 31.24
N LYS A 178 -29.50 -10.42 31.58
CA LYS A 178 -30.92 -10.83 31.47
C LYS A 178 -31.86 -10.00 32.34
N ASN A 179 -31.34 -9.43 33.44
CA ASN A 179 -32.07 -8.54 34.33
C ASN A 179 -32.10 -7.07 33.83
N GLY A 180 -31.64 -6.79 32.59
CA GLY A 180 -31.76 -5.46 31.95
C GLY A 180 -30.54 -4.57 32.09
N LYS A 181 -29.36 -5.10 32.45
CA LYS A 181 -28.10 -4.34 32.46
C LYS A 181 -27.41 -4.41 31.08
N ASP A 182 -27.95 -3.70 30.09
CA ASP A 182 -27.46 -3.73 28.69
C ASP A 182 -25.97 -3.35 28.52
N LYS A 183 -25.41 -2.58 29.46
CA LYS A 183 -23.98 -2.20 29.45
C LYS A 183 -23.03 -3.39 29.53
N LEU A 184 -23.51 -4.55 30.00
CA LEU A 184 -22.71 -5.78 30.10
C LEU A 184 -22.51 -6.49 28.74
N MET A 185 -23.21 -6.06 27.69
CA MET A 185 -22.98 -6.56 26.33
C MET A 185 -21.54 -6.26 25.83
N GLY A 186 -20.93 -5.17 26.28
CA GLY A 186 -19.55 -4.82 25.95
C GLY A 186 -18.50 -5.56 26.80
N PHE A 187 -18.91 -6.36 27.77
CA PHE A 187 -18.04 -7.19 28.60
C PHE A 187 -17.73 -8.53 27.92
N PHE A 188 -18.68 -9.06 27.16
CA PHE A 188 -18.56 -10.31 26.42
C PHE A 188 -17.95 -10.09 25.04
#